data_d9f64998bb2dd3c5b7e245303fe499d8
#
_entry.id   d9f64998bb2dd3c5b7e245303fe499d8
#
_cell.length_a   1.000
_cell.length_b   1.000
_cell.length_c   1.000
_cell.angle_alpha   90.00
_cell.angle_beta   90.00
_cell.angle_gamma   90.00
#
_symmetry.space_group_name_H-M   'P 1'
#
loop_
_entity.id
_entity.type
_entity.pdbx_description
1 polymer ?
#
loop_
_entity_poly.entity_id
_entity_poly.type
_entity_poly.pdbx_seq_one_letter_code
_entity_poly.pdbx_strand_id
1 'polypeptide(L)'
;MAIASIHPIASGDPHLAPEALFISALIDSGIYMPETYQVQDNYFAAHRPVHEFCKQYQVDAKKSPDIGIVRKKFSTFPYMQEIDPVWAARELKEAWQRRVYLRAMTNATLALNGDNFDVREAHVSLKEAVETANPTASRFATATDFELFDRPKELIRIPMDLNHMDRLTTTTGGGIAPGHLWLLAARLSVGKTFRLAQMAVAAAEAGWDVWFYSTEMPADEIIDRFHRIVLRDAWKRPWNQITVPERKDLVEKWQLRAGRLNVLDPEMVGSMSAVTVAGNTTPGSIAFVDYIGNFNTEAGLPASDYVAMTTVSKELKQAAMRHKIPIVAAAQINREGGRSATPGAQHLSNGDIGRDADVILTMTELSARVRVNSMTKNRHGKQGFKWFTMFDPATGQFHDIDPSRASSIREADEDLANSAIS
;
A
#
# COMPACT_ATOMS: atom_id res chain seq x y z
N MET A 1 35.51 -22.30 -5.18
CA MET A 1 35.69 -20.94 -4.65
C MET A 1 35.09 -20.91 -3.25
N ALA A 2 35.96 -20.77 -2.25
CA ALA A 2 35.56 -20.86 -0.84
C ALA A 2 34.87 -19.58 -0.44
N ILE A 3 33.64 -19.71 0.08
CA ILE A 3 32.91 -18.62 0.75
C ILE A 3 33.64 -18.40 2.08
N ALA A 4 34.32 -17.25 2.19
CA ALA A 4 34.95 -16.85 3.45
C ALA A 4 33.85 -16.70 4.49
N SER A 5 33.89 -17.53 5.51
CA SER A 5 33.04 -17.47 6.69
C SER A 5 33.26 -16.14 7.41
N ILE A 6 32.28 -15.27 7.34
CA ILE A 6 32.23 -14.07 8.19
C ILE A 6 32.02 -14.58 9.62
N HIS A 7 33.04 -14.55 10.43
CA HIS A 7 32.95 -14.83 11.86
C HIS A 7 32.05 -13.76 12.51
N PRO A 8 31.08 -14.14 13.34
CA PRO A 8 30.34 -13.18 14.15
C PRO A 8 31.32 -12.50 15.11
N ILE A 9 31.44 -11.19 15.01
CA ILE A 9 32.22 -10.37 15.94
C ILE A 9 31.64 -10.63 17.34
N ALA A 10 32.45 -11.20 18.21
CA ALA A 10 32.05 -11.50 19.57
C ALA A 10 31.63 -10.19 20.26
N SER A 11 30.43 -10.16 20.80
CA SER A 11 29.86 -8.99 21.52
C SER A 11 30.58 -8.80 22.85
N GLY A 12 31.74 -8.16 22.86
CA GLY A 12 32.48 -7.93 24.09
C GLY A 12 33.82 -7.19 23.96
N ASP A 13 34.34 -7.01 22.77
CA ASP A 13 35.57 -6.25 22.59
C ASP A 13 35.26 -4.76 22.39
N PRO A 14 35.55 -3.87 23.38
CA PRO A 14 35.33 -2.43 23.28
C PRO A 14 36.14 -1.78 22.15
N HIS A 15 37.17 -2.45 21.61
CA HIS A 15 37.96 -1.98 20.48
C HIS A 15 37.24 -2.12 19.14
N LEU A 16 36.20 -2.97 19.05
CA LEU A 16 35.43 -3.21 17.85
C LEU A 16 34.01 -2.57 17.91
N ALA A 17 33.77 -1.69 18.87
CA ALA A 17 32.48 -1.01 18.95
C ALA A 17 32.26 -0.13 17.70
N PRO A 18 31.19 -0.31 16.92
CA PRO A 18 30.92 0.45 15.69
C PRO A 18 30.98 1.97 15.86
N GLU A 19 30.64 2.47 17.06
CA GLU A 19 30.76 3.89 17.40
C GLU A 19 32.23 4.37 17.38
N ALA A 20 33.14 3.57 17.96
CA ALA A 20 34.56 3.90 17.98
C ALA A 20 35.19 3.84 16.58
N LEU A 21 34.79 2.87 15.78
CA LEU A 21 35.23 2.74 14.38
C LEU A 21 34.86 3.98 13.57
N PHE A 22 33.61 4.40 13.66
CA PHE A 22 33.11 5.56 12.91
C PHE A 22 33.73 6.88 13.38
N ILE A 23 33.88 7.08 14.70
CA ILE A 23 34.58 8.25 15.27
C ILE A 23 36.04 8.28 14.78
N SER A 24 36.70 7.13 14.79
CA SER A 24 38.11 7.03 14.34
C SER A 24 38.23 7.39 12.87
N ALA A 25 37.37 6.86 12.01
CA ALA A 25 37.31 7.16 10.58
C ALA A 25 37.14 8.66 10.30
N LEU A 26 36.28 9.34 11.07
CA LEU A 26 36.07 10.79 10.92
C LEU A 26 37.25 11.62 11.47
N ILE A 27 37.93 11.15 12.49
CA ILE A 27 39.19 11.78 12.97
C ILE A 27 40.23 11.71 11.86
N ASP A 28 40.41 10.56 11.23
CA ASP A 28 41.40 10.35 10.16
C ASP A 28 41.10 11.14 8.89
N SER A 29 39.79 11.33 8.59
CA SER A 29 39.37 12.13 7.43
C SER A 29 39.69 13.63 7.56
N GLY A 30 40.04 14.10 8.76
CA GLY A 30 40.30 15.51 9.05
C GLY A 30 39.06 16.40 9.14
N ILE A 31 37.86 15.85 8.90
CA ILE A 31 36.57 16.56 8.94
C ILE A 31 35.55 15.74 9.73
N TYR A 32 35.10 16.25 10.88
CA TYR A 32 34.14 15.56 11.72
C TYR A 32 32.72 16.01 11.40
N MET A 33 32.13 15.46 10.34
CA MET A 33 30.76 15.75 9.89
C MET A 33 29.95 14.45 9.69
N PRO A 34 29.39 13.86 10.77
CA PRO A 34 28.62 12.62 10.70
C PRO A 34 27.44 12.68 9.75
N GLU A 35 26.83 13.85 9.61
CA GLU A 35 25.66 14.12 8.76
C GLU A 35 25.95 13.81 7.29
N THR A 36 27.20 13.96 6.83
CA THR A 36 27.64 13.61 5.47
C THR A 36 27.43 12.12 5.16
N TYR A 37 27.47 11.29 6.20
CA TYR A 37 27.25 9.83 6.12
C TYR A 37 25.86 9.42 6.60
N GLN A 38 24.94 10.39 6.77
CA GLN A 38 23.58 10.16 7.27
C GLN A 38 23.56 9.50 8.67
N VAL A 39 24.55 9.81 9.49
CA VAL A 39 24.66 9.37 10.89
C VAL A 39 24.09 10.47 11.81
N GLN A 40 23.20 10.09 12.71
CA GLN A 40 22.55 10.97 13.67
C GLN A 40 23.17 10.84 15.07
N ASP A 41 23.02 11.87 15.89
CA ASP A 41 23.59 11.90 17.26
C ASP A 41 23.03 10.76 18.15
N ASN A 42 21.80 10.31 17.93
CA ASN A 42 21.19 9.22 18.66
C ASN A 42 21.71 7.82 18.32
N TYR A 43 22.59 7.70 17.29
CA TYR A 43 23.25 6.43 16.98
C TYR A 43 24.37 6.12 17.97
N PHE A 44 24.86 7.12 18.69
CA PHE A 44 25.92 6.98 19.69
C PHE A 44 25.33 6.75 21.10
N ALA A 45 25.84 5.77 21.81
CA ALA A 45 25.49 5.45 23.19
C ALA A 45 26.74 5.36 24.06
N ALA A 46 27.62 4.39 23.79
CA ALA A 46 28.83 4.16 24.59
C ALA A 46 29.88 5.28 24.44
N HIS A 47 30.06 5.79 23.23
CA HIS A 47 31.03 6.83 22.90
C HIS A 47 30.41 8.19 22.62
N ARG A 48 29.18 8.41 23.09
CA ARG A 48 28.49 9.70 22.93
C ARG A 48 29.29 10.91 23.43
N PRO A 49 29.93 10.88 24.58
CA PRO A 49 30.76 12.03 25.03
C PRO A 49 31.95 12.34 24.10
N VAL A 50 32.52 11.32 23.48
CA VAL A 50 33.62 11.50 22.50
C VAL A 50 33.08 12.12 21.22
N HIS A 51 31.94 11.62 20.74
CA HIS A 51 31.23 12.15 19.59
C HIS A 51 30.89 13.64 19.75
N GLU A 52 30.25 14.00 20.87
CA GLU A 52 29.87 15.38 21.17
C GLU A 52 31.09 16.31 21.24
N PHE A 53 32.18 15.83 21.84
CA PHE A 53 33.42 16.58 21.87
C PHE A 53 34.00 16.82 20.47
N CYS A 54 34.10 15.79 19.63
CA CYS A 54 34.62 15.91 18.28
C CYS A 54 33.76 16.82 17.41
N LYS A 55 32.46 16.74 17.56
CA LYS A 55 31.47 17.60 16.86
C LYS A 55 31.65 19.08 17.25
N GLN A 56 31.76 19.35 18.56
CA GLN A 56 32.00 20.71 19.03
C GLN A 56 33.37 21.25 18.59
N TYR A 57 34.40 20.42 18.64
CA TYR A 57 35.73 20.80 18.17
C TYR A 57 35.73 21.16 16.66
N GLN A 58 35.01 20.40 15.84
CA GLN A 58 34.83 20.70 14.42
C GLN A 58 34.14 22.07 14.19
N VAL A 59 33.18 22.43 15.03
CA VAL A 59 32.53 23.75 14.96
C VAL A 59 33.50 24.87 15.27
N ASP A 60 34.29 24.71 16.34
CA ASP A 60 35.18 25.73 16.87
C ASP A 60 36.46 25.89 16.02
N ALA A 61 37.09 24.77 15.68
CA ALA A 61 38.39 24.75 15.00
C ALA A 61 38.30 24.60 13.46
N LYS A 62 37.11 24.37 12.91
CA LYS A 62 36.81 24.09 11.48
C LYS A 62 37.56 22.87 10.90
N LYS A 63 37.98 21.97 11.76
CA LYS A 63 38.61 20.69 11.42
C LYS A 63 38.36 19.65 12.51
N SER A 64 38.52 18.37 12.19
CA SER A 64 38.49 17.29 13.18
C SER A 64 39.62 17.46 14.21
N PRO A 65 39.40 17.09 15.49
CA PRO A 65 40.49 16.96 16.44
C PRO A 65 41.43 15.83 15.99
N ASP A 66 42.74 15.98 16.19
CA ASP A 66 43.65 14.85 16.09
C ASP A 66 43.52 13.88 17.27
N ILE A 67 43.97 12.64 17.10
CA ILE A 67 43.81 11.61 18.14
C ILE A 67 44.54 11.97 19.45
N GLY A 68 45.61 12.73 19.40
CA GLY A 68 46.34 13.19 20.59
C GLY A 68 45.49 14.12 21.45
N ILE A 69 44.67 14.98 20.82
CA ILE A 69 43.72 15.87 21.52
C ILE A 69 42.61 15.04 22.14
N VAL A 70 42.05 14.07 21.41
CA VAL A 70 40.99 13.20 21.90
C VAL A 70 41.47 12.38 23.09
N ARG A 71 42.64 11.75 23.02
CA ARG A 71 43.25 10.94 24.10
C ARG A 71 43.61 11.73 25.36
N LYS A 72 43.90 13.01 25.25
CA LYS A 72 44.10 13.87 26.43
C LYS A 72 42.83 13.98 27.27
N LYS A 73 41.65 13.94 26.65
CA LYS A 73 40.38 14.07 27.33
C LYS A 73 39.72 12.71 27.59
N PHE A 74 39.91 11.76 26.71
CA PHE A 74 39.34 10.40 26.74
C PHE A 74 40.43 9.36 26.57
N SER A 75 41.22 9.13 27.62
CA SER A 75 42.43 8.30 27.61
C SER A 75 42.16 6.83 27.21
N THR A 76 40.94 6.35 27.43
CA THR A 76 40.52 4.97 27.15
C THR A 76 39.81 4.83 25.79
N PHE A 77 39.76 5.90 24.99
CA PHE A 77 39.07 5.81 23.69
C PHE A 77 39.79 4.84 22.75
N PRO A 78 39.13 3.77 22.25
CA PRO A 78 39.73 2.75 21.40
C PRO A 78 39.82 3.27 19.96
N TYR A 79 40.89 3.91 19.63
CA TYR A 79 41.15 4.46 18.29
C TYR A 79 41.75 3.42 17.34
N MET A 80 41.22 3.35 16.14
CA MET A 80 41.72 2.51 15.03
C MET A 80 42.00 3.36 13.79
N GLN A 81 43.11 3.03 13.09
CA GLN A 81 43.50 3.72 11.86
C GLN A 81 42.94 3.04 10.60
N GLU A 82 42.93 3.77 9.51
CA GLU A 82 42.65 3.28 8.16
C GLU A 82 41.25 2.65 8.02
N ILE A 83 40.26 3.22 8.71
CA ILE A 83 38.87 2.80 8.63
C ILE A 83 38.14 3.57 7.53
N ASP A 84 37.47 2.86 6.60
CA ASP A 84 36.60 3.47 5.62
C ASP A 84 35.36 4.07 6.31
N PRO A 85 35.12 5.38 6.21
CA PRO A 85 34.00 6.03 6.92
C PRO A 85 32.63 5.61 6.41
N VAL A 86 32.50 5.20 5.13
CA VAL A 86 31.21 4.73 4.57
C VAL A 86 30.87 3.37 5.16
N TRP A 87 31.85 2.47 5.22
CA TRP A 87 31.69 1.17 5.85
C TRP A 87 31.38 1.31 7.35
N ALA A 88 32.16 2.14 8.07
CA ALA A 88 31.94 2.35 9.51
C ALA A 88 30.57 2.98 9.83
N ALA A 89 30.08 3.87 8.98
CA ALA A 89 28.75 4.44 9.10
C ALA A 89 27.65 3.39 8.96
N ARG A 90 27.82 2.43 8.05
CA ARG A 90 26.89 1.31 7.87
C ARG A 90 26.86 0.41 9.10
N GLU A 91 28.04 0.01 9.60
CA GLU A 91 28.15 -0.82 10.82
C GLU A 91 27.53 -0.13 12.04
N LEU A 92 27.75 1.19 12.18
CA LEU A 92 27.15 1.98 13.26
C LEU A 92 25.63 2.01 13.17
N LYS A 93 25.09 2.20 11.98
CA LYS A 93 23.64 2.20 11.73
C LYS A 93 23.03 0.84 12.05
N GLU A 94 23.63 -0.25 11.60
CA GLU A 94 23.16 -1.61 11.89
C GLU A 94 23.19 -1.93 13.39
N ALA A 95 24.26 -1.54 14.09
CA ALA A 95 24.37 -1.70 15.53
C ALA A 95 23.30 -0.89 16.29
N TRP A 96 23.03 0.34 15.84
CA TRP A 96 21.98 1.16 16.39
C TRP A 96 20.58 0.56 16.16
N GLN A 97 20.26 0.11 14.94
CA GLN A 97 19.01 -0.56 14.61
C GLN A 97 18.81 -1.80 15.49
N ARG A 98 19.85 -2.62 15.64
CA ARG A 98 19.82 -3.79 16.53
C ARG A 98 19.49 -3.41 17.97
N ARG A 99 20.08 -2.33 18.50
CA ARG A 99 19.77 -1.83 19.87
C ARG A 99 18.31 -1.40 20.01
N VAL A 100 17.79 -0.68 19.01
CA VAL A 100 16.38 -0.25 18.98
C VAL A 100 15.43 -1.45 19.04
N TYR A 101 15.65 -2.44 18.17
CA TYR A 101 14.83 -3.65 18.15
C TYR A 101 14.93 -4.47 19.44
N LEU A 102 16.14 -4.69 19.96
CA LEU A 102 16.32 -5.44 21.21
C LEU A 102 15.61 -4.77 22.38
N ARG A 103 15.67 -3.44 22.47
CA ARG A 103 14.95 -2.68 23.52
C ARG A 103 13.44 -2.84 23.38
N ALA A 104 12.91 -2.74 22.17
CA ALA A 104 11.48 -2.91 21.93
C ALA A 104 10.99 -4.33 22.23
N MET A 105 11.77 -5.33 21.84
CA MET A 105 11.46 -6.74 22.17
C MET A 105 11.45 -6.96 23.69
N THR A 106 12.40 -6.38 24.42
CA THR A 106 12.43 -6.44 25.88
C THR A 106 11.18 -5.78 26.48
N ASN A 107 10.83 -4.57 26.05
CA ASN A 107 9.65 -3.86 26.52
C ASN A 107 8.36 -4.63 26.20
N ALA A 108 8.23 -5.13 24.96
CA ALA A 108 7.08 -5.95 24.57
C ALA A 108 6.97 -7.23 25.40
N THR A 109 8.10 -7.90 25.68
CA THR A 109 8.12 -9.08 26.54
C THR A 109 7.70 -8.76 27.97
N LEU A 110 8.14 -7.61 28.52
CA LEU A 110 7.72 -7.17 29.87
C LEU A 110 6.22 -6.85 29.89
N ALA A 111 5.68 -6.18 28.88
CA ALA A 111 4.25 -5.89 28.78
C ALA A 111 3.39 -7.15 28.67
N LEU A 112 3.91 -8.21 28.03
CA LEU A 112 3.20 -9.47 27.85
C LEU A 112 3.32 -10.42 29.08
N ASN A 113 4.38 -10.29 29.90
CA ASN A 113 4.65 -11.15 31.05
C ASN A 113 4.31 -10.50 32.40
N GLY A 114 3.86 -9.24 32.41
CA GLY A 114 3.45 -8.55 33.63
C GLY A 114 2.09 -9.01 34.17
N ASP A 115 1.80 -8.74 35.44
CA ASP A 115 0.51 -9.03 36.09
C ASP A 115 -0.68 -8.34 35.36
N ASN A 116 -0.42 -7.25 34.64
CA ASN A 116 -1.36 -6.57 33.76
C ASN A 116 -0.96 -6.80 32.32
N PHE A 117 -1.27 -7.99 31.79
CA PHE A 117 -1.05 -8.35 30.40
C PHE A 117 -1.59 -7.29 29.43
N ASP A 118 -0.70 -6.52 28.77
CA ASP A 118 -1.07 -5.45 27.84
C ASP A 118 -0.51 -5.69 26.44
N VAL A 119 -1.33 -6.31 25.58
CA VAL A 119 -1.01 -6.54 24.15
C VAL A 119 -0.85 -5.23 23.39
N ARG A 120 -1.59 -4.18 23.78
CA ARG A 120 -1.54 -2.88 23.10
C ARG A 120 -0.20 -2.19 23.35
N GLU A 121 0.28 -2.21 24.58
CA GLU A 121 1.60 -1.65 24.92
C GLU A 121 2.73 -2.40 24.21
N ALA A 122 2.66 -3.73 24.17
CA ALA A 122 3.61 -4.54 23.42
C ALA A 122 3.62 -4.18 21.92
N HIS A 123 2.44 -4.04 21.32
CA HIS A 123 2.30 -3.65 19.91
C HIS A 123 2.86 -2.25 19.62
N VAL A 124 2.55 -1.28 20.45
CA VAL A 124 3.04 0.11 20.34
C VAL A 124 4.57 0.11 20.39
N SER A 125 5.17 -0.57 21.36
CA SER A 125 6.62 -0.64 21.52
C SER A 125 7.33 -1.22 20.28
N LEU A 126 6.80 -2.30 19.70
CA LEU A 126 7.36 -2.89 18.48
C LEU A 126 7.16 -2.00 17.26
N LYS A 127 6.01 -1.36 17.12
CA LYS A 127 5.70 -0.43 16.02
C LYS A 127 6.65 0.77 16.02
N GLU A 128 6.82 1.42 17.19
CA GLU A 128 7.74 2.54 17.34
C GLU A 128 9.19 2.16 17.02
N ALA A 129 9.60 0.93 17.37
CA ALA A 129 10.93 0.44 17.02
C ALA A 129 11.13 0.30 15.51
N VAL A 130 10.14 -0.23 14.79
CA VAL A 130 10.18 -0.35 13.32
C VAL A 130 10.27 1.03 12.67
N GLU A 131 9.47 1.99 13.13
CA GLU A 131 9.47 3.36 12.63
C GLU A 131 10.79 4.10 12.95
N THR A 132 11.32 3.89 14.15
CA THR A 132 12.57 4.50 14.61
C THR A 132 13.78 3.89 13.91
N ALA A 133 13.86 2.56 13.83
CA ALA A 133 15.01 1.85 13.25
C ALA A 133 15.10 1.98 11.73
N ASN A 134 13.97 2.22 11.07
CA ASN A 134 13.92 2.54 9.65
C ASN A 134 13.38 3.98 9.48
N PRO A 135 14.10 5.01 9.92
CA PRO A 135 13.73 6.35 9.53
C PRO A 135 13.78 6.32 8.02
N THR A 136 12.61 6.41 7.39
CA THR A 136 12.53 6.74 5.98
C THR A 136 13.36 8.01 5.87
N ALA A 137 14.60 7.89 5.39
CA ALA A 137 15.43 9.03 5.13
C ALA A 137 14.53 9.98 4.35
N SER A 138 14.33 11.18 4.88
CA SER A 138 13.58 12.22 4.18
C SER A 138 14.37 12.44 2.89
N ARG A 139 14.06 11.68 1.84
CA ARG A 139 14.63 11.88 0.52
C ARG A 139 14.01 13.16 0.01
N PHE A 140 14.68 14.24 0.26
CA PHE A 140 14.38 15.48 -0.43
C PHE A 140 14.80 15.28 -1.90
N ALA A 141 13.80 15.18 -2.78
CA ALA A 141 14.05 15.30 -4.20
C ALA A 141 14.20 16.80 -4.50
N THR A 142 15.35 17.21 -4.99
CA THR A 142 15.54 18.58 -5.48
C THR A 142 15.13 18.66 -6.95
N ALA A 143 14.71 19.84 -7.41
CA ALA A 143 14.38 20.04 -8.84
C ALA A 143 15.57 19.79 -9.78
N THR A 144 16.77 19.65 -9.24
CA THR A 144 18.02 19.37 -9.96
C THR A 144 18.44 17.90 -9.93
N ASP A 145 17.65 17.02 -9.28
CA ASP A 145 17.88 15.56 -9.29
C ASP A 145 17.41 14.95 -10.62
N PHE A 146 18.15 15.23 -11.69
CA PHE A 146 17.86 14.73 -13.03
C PHE A 146 17.84 13.20 -13.11
N GLU A 147 18.59 12.50 -12.29
CA GLU A 147 18.54 11.04 -12.18
C GLU A 147 17.16 10.48 -11.78
N LEU A 148 16.34 11.28 -11.08
CA LEU A 148 14.97 10.93 -10.77
C LEU A 148 14.04 11.07 -11.99
N PHE A 149 14.42 11.91 -12.97
CA PHE A 149 13.65 12.16 -14.17
C PHE A 149 14.08 11.26 -15.33
N ASP A 150 15.39 10.89 -15.38
CA ASP A 150 15.95 10.02 -16.41
C ASP A 150 15.70 8.51 -16.17
N ARG A 151 15.20 8.15 -15.00
CA ARG A 151 14.67 6.80 -14.83
C ARG A 151 13.46 6.67 -15.74
N PRO A 152 13.48 5.76 -16.73
CA PRO A 152 12.27 5.45 -17.46
C PRO A 152 11.24 5.10 -16.38
N LYS A 153 10.23 5.97 -16.22
CA LYS A 153 9.04 5.62 -15.46
C LYS A 153 8.31 4.60 -16.33
N GLU A 154 8.83 3.39 -16.42
CA GLU A 154 8.01 2.22 -16.67
C GLU A 154 7.05 2.13 -15.50
N LEU A 155 6.04 2.99 -15.57
CA LEU A 155 4.87 2.88 -14.74
C LEU A 155 4.18 1.61 -15.23
N ILE A 156 4.62 0.47 -14.67
CA ILE A 156 3.92 -0.80 -14.83
C ILE A 156 2.48 -0.50 -14.43
N ARG A 157 1.58 -0.55 -15.40
CA ARG A 157 0.18 -0.23 -15.22
C ARG A 157 -0.63 -1.49 -15.32
N ILE A 158 -1.52 -1.66 -14.37
CA ILE A 158 -2.35 -2.85 -14.27
C ILE A 158 -3.65 -2.59 -15.01
N PRO A 159 -3.99 -3.37 -16.06
CA PRO A 159 -5.25 -3.28 -16.76
C PRO A 159 -6.43 -3.52 -15.80
N MET A 160 -7.54 -2.83 -16.02
CA MET A 160 -8.71 -2.89 -15.14
C MET A 160 -9.98 -3.40 -15.86
N ASP A 161 -9.82 -4.05 -17.01
CA ASP A 161 -10.94 -4.49 -17.86
C ASP A 161 -12.01 -3.38 -18.04
N LEU A 162 -11.52 -2.21 -18.35
CA LEU A 162 -12.31 -1.05 -18.64
C LEU A 162 -11.97 -0.67 -20.08
N ASN A 163 -12.55 -1.38 -21.07
CA ASN A 163 -12.19 -1.26 -22.49
C ASN A 163 -12.15 0.18 -23.01
N HIS A 164 -13.00 1.05 -22.47
CA HIS A 164 -12.92 2.49 -22.70
C HIS A 164 -11.84 3.16 -21.86
N MET A 165 -11.49 2.61 -20.70
CA MET A 165 -10.44 3.15 -19.85
C MET A 165 -9.05 2.73 -20.30
N ASP A 166 -8.87 1.65 -21.02
CA ASP A 166 -7.61 1.38 -21.71
C ASP A 166 -7.34 2.46 -22.75
N ARG A 167 -8.37 3.04 -23.36
CA ARG A 167 -8.26 4.23 -24.21
C ARG A 167 -8.11 5.54 -23.40
N LEU A 168 -8.70 5.62 -22.21
CA LEU A 168 -8.59 6.77 -21.29
C LEU A 168 -7.29 6.76 -20.52
N THR A 169 -6.76 5.60 -20.26
CA THR A 169 -5.46 5.41 -19.66
C THR A 169 -4.32 5.62 -20.64
N THR A 170 -4.56 5.80 -21.94
CA THR A 170 -3.55 6.39 -22.83
C THR A 170 -3.21 7.83 -22.45
N THR A 171 -4.10 8.59 -21.80
CA THR A 171 -3.77 9.88 -21.17
C THR A 171 -3.18 9.73 -19.76
N THR A 172 -3.40 8.59 -19.09
CA THR A 172 -2.80 8.24 -17.79
C THR A 172 -1.79 7.10 -17.92
N GLY A 173 -1.58 6.56 -19.16
CA GLY A 173 -0.65 5.50 -19.50
C GLY A 173 -1.08 4.08 -19.09
N GLY A 174 -2.37 3.72 -19.16
CA GLY A 174 -2.79 2.30 -19.15
C GLY A 174 -3.06 1.64 -17.78
N GLY A 175 -3.98 2.15 -16.94
CA GLY A 175 -4.40 1.48 -15.71
C GLY A 175 -3.85 2.08 -14.41
N ILE A 176 -3.98 1.36 -13.30
CA ILE A 176 -3.49 1.82 -11.99
C ILE A 176 -1.98 1.61 -11.87
N ALA A 177 -1.28 2.60 -11.30
CA ALA A 177 0.15 2.51 -11.04
C ALA A 177 0.44 2.19 -9.56
N PRO A 178 1.60 1.58 -9.25
CA PRO A 178 2.07 1.43 -7.87
C PRO A 178 2.07 2.76 -7.11
N GLY A 179 1.57 2.74 -5.89
CA GLY A 179 1.43 3.94 -5.05
C GLY A 179 0.15 4.74 -5.28
N HIS A 180 -0.72 4.32 -6.22
CA HIS A 180 -2.02 4.96 -6.45
C HIS A 180 -3.11 4.36 -5.56
N LEU A 181 -4.02 5.22 -5.11
CA LEU A 181 -5.31 4.84 -4.54
C LEU A 181 -6.42 5.24 -5.51
N TRP A 182 -7.18 4.26 -5.97
CA TRP A 182 -8.39 4.47 -6.75
C TRP A 182 -9.63 4.16 -5.92
N LEU A 183 -10.68 4.96 -6.07
CA LEU A 183 -11.97 4.71 -5.45
C LEU A 183 -13.02 4.34 -6.52
N LEU A 184 -13.72 3.25 -6.29
CA LEU A 184 -14.92 2.88 -7.03
C LEU A 184 -16.13 3.21 -6.16
N ALA A 185 -16.86 4.26 -6.51
CA ALA A 185 -17.98 4.76 -5.73
C ALA A 185 -19.32 4.43 -6.39
N ALA A 186 -20.23 3.84 -5.63
CA ALA A 186 -21.60 3.59 -6.06
C ALA A 186 -22.53 3.51 -4.85
N ARG A 187 -23.86 3.58 -5.10
CA ARG A 187 -24.86 3.26 -4.08
C ARG A 187 -24.89 1.77 -3.77
N LEU A 188 -25.59 1.43 -2.69
CA LEU A 188 -25.93 0.04 -2.37
C LEU A 188 -26.62 -0.63 -3.57
N SER A 189 -26.36 -1.91 -3.77
CA SER A 189 -26.97 -2.77 -4.79
C SER A 189 -26.72 -2.41 -6.26
N VAL A 190 -25.90 -1.39 -6.55
CA VAL A 190 -25.54 -1.02 -7.94
C VAL A 190 -24.55 -2.00 -8.58
N GLY A 191 -23.85 -2.82 -7.77
CA GLY A 191 -22.92 -3.85 -8.23
C GLY A 191 -21.44 -3.54 -8.00
N LYS A 192 -21.07 -2.75 -6.97
CA LYS A 192 -19.68 -2.42 -6.62
C LYS A 192 -18.77 -3.65 -6.52
N THR A 193 -19.17 -4.62 -5.70
CA THR A 193 -18.42 -5.86 -5.47
C THR A 193 -18.19 -6.64 -6.76
N PHE A 194 -19.21 -6.73 -7.64
CA PHE A 194 -19.05 -7.38 -8.94
C PHE A 194 -18.05 -6.65 -9.83
N ARG A 195 -18.08 -5.32 -9.82
CA ARG A 195 -17.13 -4.52 -10.60
C ARG A 195 -15.71 -4.63 -10.06
N LEU A 196 -15.53 -4.61 -8.74
CA LEU A 196 -14.23 -4.87 -8.11
C LEU A 196 -13.72 -6.28 -8.45
N ALA A 197 -14.58 -7.29 -8.38
CA ALA A 197 -14.22 -8.66 -8.72
C ALA A 197 -13.77 -8.79 -10.20
N GLN A 198 -14.48 -8.12 -11.13
CA GLN A 198 -14.09 -8.09 -12.53
C GLN A 198 -12.71 -7.40 -12.74
N MET A 199 -12.48 -6.27 -12.07
CA MET A 199 -11.18 -5.59 -12.10
C MET A 199 -10.06 -6.45 -11.49
N ALA A 200 -10.35 -7.18 -10.42
CA ALA A 200 -9.43 -8.10 -9.77
C ALA A 200 -9.02 -9.26 -10.69
N VAL A 201 -9.99 -9.88 -11.38
CA VAL A 201 -9.73 -10.94 -12.36
C VAL A 201 -8.90 -10.40 -13.54
N ALA A 202 -9.21 -9.21 -14.05
CA ALA A 202 -8.44 -8.58 -15.13
C ALA A 202 -6.97 -8.33 -14.73
N ALA A 203 -6.74 -7.88 -13.49
CA ALA A 203 -5.39 -7.71 -12.96
C ALA A 203 -4.64 -9.06 -12.86
N ALA A 204 -5.32 -10.12 -12.41
CA ALA A 204 -4.75 -11.45 -12.35
C ALA A 204 -4.46 -12.01 -13.76
N GLU A 205 -5.34 -11.83 -14.75
CA GLU A 205 -5.11 -12.20 -16.15
C GLU A 205 -3.91 -11.47 -16.77
N ALA A 206 -3.59 -10.27 -16.27
CA ALA A 206 -2.38 -9.54 -16.63
C ALA A 206 -1.12 -10.02 -15.88
N GLY A 207 -1.21 -11.07 -15.06
CA GLY A 207 -0.09 -11.69 -14.34
C GLY A 207 0.18 -11.11 -12.95
N TRP A 208 -0.71 -10.27 -12.41
CA TRP A 208 -0.54 -9.68 -11.08
C TRP A 208 -1.17 -10.54 -9.99
N ASP A 209 -0.45 -10.75 -8.88
CA ASP A 209 -1.04 -11.32 -7.68
C ASP A 209 -2.04 -10.32 -7.07
N VAL A 210 -3.24 -10.78 -6.80
CA VAL A 210 -4.34 -9.99 -6.27
C VAL A 210 -4.59 -10.34 -4.82
N TRP A 211 -4.78 -9.30 -3.99
CA TRP A 211 -5.26 -9.39 -2.63
C TRP A 211 -6.61 -8.69 -2.51
N PHE A 212 -7.67 -9.45 -2.28
CA PHE A 212 -9.02 -8.93 -2.15
C PHE A 212 -9.46 -8.97 -0.69
N TYR A 213 -9.67 -7.80 -0.11
CA TYR A 213 -10.09 -7.60 1.28
C TYR A 213 -11.61 -7.38 1.30
N SER A 214 -12.36 -8.41 1.62
CA SER A 214 -13.81 -8.36 1.75
C SER A 214 -14.18 -8.07 3.20
N THR A 215 -14.97 -7.03 3.45
CA THR A 215 -15.46 -6.69 4.79
C THR A 215 -16.95 -6.89 4.96
N GLU A 216 -17.67 -7.22 3.88
CA GLU A 216 -19.12 -7.45 3.90
C GLU A 216 -19.50 -8.90 3.58
N MET A 217 -18.65 -9.62 2.87
CA MET A 217 -18.95 -10.95 2.35
C MET A 217 -17.89 -11.97 2.74
N PRO A 218 -18.28 -13.21 3.05
CA PRO A 218 -17.36 -14.32 3.24
C PRO A 218 -16.48 -14.57 2.00
N ALA A 219 -15.30 -15.13 2.23
CA ALA A 219 -14.34 -15.37 1.15
C ALA A 219 -14.86 -16.32 0.07
N ASP A 220 -15.64 -17.32 0.43
CA ASP A 220 -16.21 -18.31 -0.49
C ASP A 220 -17.18 -17.66 -1.50
N GLU A 221 -17.99 -16.68 -1.07
CA GLU A 221 -18.87 -15.92 -1.95
C GLU A 221 -18.10 -15.04 -2.93
N ILE A 222 -16.99 -14.43 -2.50
CA ILE A 222 -16.10 -13.65 -3.39
C ILE A 222 -15.42 -14.59 -4.39
N ILE A 223 -14.95 -15.75 -3.94
CA ILE A 223 -14.34 -16.77 -4.81
C ILE A 223 -15.34 -17.30 -5.84
N ASP A 224 -16.60 -17.52 -5.46
CA ASP A 224 -17.65 -17.91 -6.43
C ASP A 224 -17.83 -16.84 -7.53
N ARG A 225 -17.79 -15.54 -7.16
CA ARG A 225 -17.82 -14.45 -8.14
C ARG A 225 -16.60 -14.45 -9.08
N PHE A 226 -15.41 -14.69 -8.54
CA PHE A 226 -14.21 -14.84 -9.36
C PHE A 226 -14.35 -16.00 -10.35
N HIS A 227 -14.81 -17.16 -9.88
CA HIS A 227 -15.01 -18.33 -10.75
C HIS A 227 -16.01 -18.02 -11.86
N ARG A 228 -17.10 -17.32 -11.57
CA ARG A 228 -18.07 -16.90 -12.60
C ARG A 228 -17.43 -16.04 -13.66
N ILE A 229 -16.59 -15.10 -13.30
CA ILE A 229 -15.91 -14.19 -14.23
C ILE A 229 -14.84 -14.93 -15.02
N VAL A 230 -14.00 -15.72 -14.35
CA VAL A 230 -12.91 -16.51 -14.96
C VAL A 230 -13.44 -17.49 -16.01
N LEU A 231 -14.60 -18.11 -15.73
CA LEU A 231 -15.18 -19.13 -16.59
C LEU A 231 -16.09 -18.56 -17.69
N ARG A 232 -16.17 -17.24 -17.84
CA ARG A 232 -17.02 -16.56 -18.83
C ARG A 232 -16.97 -17.14 -20.24
N ASP A 233 -15.77 -17.47 -20.72
CA ASP A 233 -15.55 -17.99 -22.07
C ASP A 233 -15.90 -19.49 -22.22
N ALA A 234 -15.93 -20.22 -21.10
CA ALA A 234 -16.36 -21.60 -21.04
C ALA A 234 -17.88 -21.78 -20.95
N TRP A 235 -18.62 -20.67 -20.80
CA TRP A 235 -20.05 -20.66 -20.50
C TRP A 235 -20.93 -20.81 -21.72
N LYS A 236 -20.79 -21.92 -22.37
CA LYS A 236 -21.80 -22.38 -23.35
C LYS A 236 -23.04 -23.02 -22.67
N ARG A 237 -23.00 -23.16 -21.34
CA ARG A 237 -24.03 -23.76 -20.48
C ARG A 237 -24.28 -22.89 -19.25
N PRO A 238 -25.51 -22.86 -18.68
CA PRO A 238 -25.80 -22.17 -17.43
C PRO A 238 -24.90 -22.61 -16.27
N TRP A 239 -24.57 -21.71 -15.36
CA TRP A 239 -23.65 -21.95 -14.22
C TRP A 239 -23.99 -23.18 -13.38
N ASN A 240 -25.29 -23.40 -13.12
CA ASN A 240 -25.79 -24.54 -12.35
C ASN A 240 -25.64 -25.90 -13.08
N GLN A 241 -25.30 -25.89 -14.36
CA GLN A 241 -25.03 -27.09 -15.15
C GLN A 241 -23.53 -27.42 -15.26
N ILE A 242 -22.65 -26.57 -14.74
CA ILE A 242 -21.20 -26.83 -14.68
C ILE A 242 -20.91 -27.51 -13.36
N THR A 243 -20.45 -28.76 -13.41
CA THR A 243 -20.15 -29.54 -12.20
C THR A 243 -18.92 -28.98 -11.46
N VAL A 244 -18.83 -29.27 -10.16
CA VAL A 244 -17.68 -28.85 -9.34
C VAL A 244 -16.33 -29.32 -9.90
N PRO A 245 -16.17 -30.60 -10.36
CA PRO A 245 -14.92 -31.04 -10.99
C PRO A 245 -14.57 -30.28 -12.26
N GLU A 246 -15.57 -29.98 -13.13
CA GLU A 246 -15.34 -29.17 -14.34
C GLU A 246 -14.88 -27.75 -14.00
N ARG A 247 -15.51 -27.10 -12.99
CA ARG A 247 -15.08 -25.78 -12.51
C ARG A 247 -13.64 -25.79 -12.03
N LYS A 248 -13.29 -26.80 -11.22
CA LYS A 248 -11.94 -26.97 -10.69
C LYS A 248 -10.91 -27.08 -11.79
N ASP A 249 -11.10 -27.97 -12.75
CA ASP A 249 -10.19 -28.17 -13.90
C ASP A 249 -10.00 -26.87 -14.71
N LEU A 250 -11.09 -26.15 -14.97
CA LEU A 250 -11.04 -24.91 -15.73
C LEU A 250 -10.32 -23.78 -14.97
N VAL A 251 -10.57 -23.65 -13.65
CA VAL A 251 -9.90 -22.65 -12.80
C VAL A 251 -8.41 -22.97 -12.66
N GLU A 252 -8.04 -24.25 -12.46
CA GLU A 252 -6.65 -24.69 -12.42
C GLU A 252 -5.91 -24.38 -13.73
N LYS A 253 -6.53 -24.62 -14.87
CA LYS A 253 -5.96 -24.25 -16.19
C LYS A 253 -5.81 -22.74 -16.36
N TRP A 254 -6.76 -21.97 -15.87
CA TRP A 254 -6.67 -20.51 -15.88
C TRP A 254 -5.54 -20.02 -14.97
N GLN A 255 -5.41 -20.59 -13.77
CA GLN A 255 -4.40 -20.23 -12.77
C GLN A 255 -2.95 -20.46 -13.25
N LEU A 256 -2.72 -21.39 -14.17
CA LEU A 256 -1.39 -21.64 -14.74
C LEU A 256 -0.81 -20.43 -15.52
N ARG A 257 -1.66 -19.50 -15.96
CA ARG A 257 -1.30 -18.34 -16.79
C ARG A 257 -1.66 -16.99 -16.17
N ALA A 258 -2.28 -16.99 -15.01
CA ALA A 258 -2.73 -15.80 -14.30
C ALA A 258 -2.01 -15.62 -12.96
N GLY A 259 -2.00 -14.42 -12.43
CA GLY A 259 -1.62 -14.16 -11.04
C GLY A 259 -2.62 -14.78 -10.05
N ARG A 260 -2.22 -14.91 -8.80
CA ARG A 260 -3.05 -15.51 -7.74
C ARG A 260 -4.17 -14.57 -7.34
N LEU A 261 -5.34 -15.13 -7.05
CA LEU A 261 -6.47 -14.43 -6.43
C LEU A 261 -6.55 -14.86 -4.97
N ASN A 262 -6.07 -14.00 -4.06
CA ASN A 262 -6.12 -14.21 -2.63
C ASN A 262 -7.28 -13.39 -2.05
N VAL A 263 -8.09 -14.00 -1.18
CA VAL A 263 -9.19 -13.33 -0.48
C VAL A 263 -8.95 -13.39 1.01
N LEU A 264 -9.16 -12.26 1.68
CA LEU A 264 -9.21 -12.17 3.14
C LEU A 264 -10.56 -11.58 3.55
N ASP A 265 -11.16 -12.18 4.57
CA ASP A 265 -12.40 -11.72 5.20
C ASP A 265 -12.22 -11.53 6.72
N PRO A 266 -13.21 -10.95 7.44
CA PRO A 266 -13.12 -10.71 8.87
C PRO A 266 -12.98 -11.98 9.71
N GLU A 267 -13.44 -13.14 9.24
CA GLU A 267 -13.30 -14.42 9.95
C GLU A 267 -11.82 -14.85 9.98
N MET A 268 -11.06 -14.52 8.92
CA MET A 268 -9.64 -14.88 8.82
C MET A 268 -8.71 -13.96 9.62
N VAL A 269 -9.00 -12.65 9.64
CA VAL A 269 -8.08 -11.64 10.17
C VAL A 269 -8.69 -10.73 11.25
N GLY A 270 -9.95 -10.93 11.61
CA GLY A 270 -10.66 -10.07 12.55
C GLY A 270 -10.92 -8.69 11.95
N SER A 271 -10.31 -7.64 12.50
CA SER A 271 -10.45 -6.28 11.99
C SER A 271 -9.46 -5.97 10.86
N MET A 272 -9.90 -5.31 9.81
CA MET A 272 -9.08 -4.89 8.68
C MET A 272 -8.72 -3.41 8.77
N SER A 273 -7.49 -3.08 8.40
CA SER A 273 -6.96 -1.71 8.37
C SER A 273 -5.96 -1.54 7.23
N ALA A 274 -5.46 -0.33 7.04
CA ALA A 274 -4.36 -0.06 6.08
C ALA A 274 -3.10 -0.90 6.41
N VAL A 275 -2.86 -1.19 7.70
CA VAL A 275 -1.75 -2.08 8.14
C VAL A 275 -1.96 -3.50 7.64
N THR A 276 -3.20 -4.03 7.70
CA THR A 276 -3.53 -5.36 7.17
C THR A 276 -3.25 -5.43 5.67
N VAL A 277 -3.63 -4.40 4.91
CA VAL A 277 -3.34 -4.31 3.47
C VAL A 277 -1.83 -4.27 3.22
N ALA A 278 -1.11 -3.39 3.91
CA ALA A 278 0.33 -3.24 3.75
C ALA A 278 1.13 -4.49 4.14
N GLY A 279 0.65 -5.24 5.15
CA GLY A 279 1.32 -6.46 5.64
C GLY A 279 1.17 -7.65 4.73
N ASN A 280 0.06 -7.78 4.01
CA ASN A 280 -0.21 -8.93 3.13
C ASN A 280 0.11 -8.66 1.66
N THR A 281 -0.11 -7.41 1.18
CA THR A 281 0.12 -7.08 -0.22
C THR A 281 1.60 -6.81 -0.48
N THR A 282 2.26 -7.69 -1.19
CA THR A 282 3.69 -7.57 -1.53
C THR A 282 3.91 -6.67 -2.75
N PRO A 283 5.14 -6.11 -2.95
CA PRO A 283 5.50 -5.45 -4.21
C PRO A 283 5.27 -6.38 -5.41
N GLY A 284 4.66 -5.87 -6.47
CA GLY A 284 4.25 -6.68 -7.63
C GLY A 284 2.85 -7.27 -7.52
N SER A 285 2.12 -6.95 -6.44
CA SER A 285 0.71 -7.31 -6.24
C SER A 285 -0.18 -6.07 -6.24
N ILE A 286 -1.49 -6.28 -6.31
CA ILE A 286 -2.52 -5.24 -6.21
C ILE A 286 -3.53 -5.59 -5.10
N ALA A 287 -3.98 -4.57 -4.37
CA ALA A 287 -5.01 -4.70 -3.35
C ALA A 287 -6.37 -4.18 -3.82
N PHE A 288 -7.42 -4.93 -3.54
CA PHE A 288 -8.82 -4.53 -3.68
C PHE A 288 -9.47 -4.53 -2.30
N VAL A 289 -10.23 -3.48 -1.97
CA VAL A 289 -10.87 -3.28 -0.66
C VAL A 289 -12.38 -3.11 -0.85
N ASP A 290 -13.17 -4.03 -0.34
CA ASP A 290 -14.64 -3.98 -0.40
C ASP A 290 -15.27 -4.12 1.01
N TYR A 291 -15.59 -3.00 1.69
CA TYR A 291 -15.42 -1.61 1.29
C TYR A 291 -14.76 -0.78 2.43
N ILE A 292 -14.33 0.42 2.10
CA ILE A 292 -13.55 1.30 3.00
C ILE A 292 -14.28 1.66 4.31
N GLY A 293 -15.62 1.72 4.30
CA GLY A 293 -16.43 2.10 5.47
C GLY A 293 -16.44 1.07 6.60
N ASN A 294 -16.01 -0.16 6.37
CA ASN A 294 -15.89 -1.20 7.40
C ASN A 294 -14.43 -1.42 7.84
N PHE A 295 -13.49 -0.64 7.31
CA PHE A 295 -12.11 -0.68 7.78
C PHE A 295 -11.96 0.04 9.11
N ASN A 296 -11.00 -0.40 9.91
CA ASN A 296 -10.57 0.33 11.09
C ASN A 296 -9.41 1.26 10.74
N THR A 297 -9.28 2.36 11.49
CA THR A 297 -8.06 3.17 11.47
C THR A 297 -6.89 2.35 12.01
N GLU A 298 -5.65 2.76 11.73
CA GLU A 298 -4.46 2.15 12.34
C GLU A 298 -4.49 2.19 13.87
N ALA A 299 -5.19 3.17 14.46
CA ALA A 299 -5.43 3.27 15.91
C ALA A 299 -6.53 2.31 16.41
N GLY A 300 -7.12 1.49 15.55
CA GLY A 300 -8.17 0.52 15.89
C GLY A 300 -9.57 1.10 16.04
N LEU A 301 -9.82 2.33 15.60
CA LEU A 301 -11.15 2.93 15.61
C LEU A 301 -11.92 2.52 14.35
N PRO A 302 -13.18 2.06 14.45
CA PRO A 302 -13.99 1.70 13.31
C PRO A 302 -14.31 2.94 12.45
N ALA A 303 -14.32 2.79 11.11
CA ALA A 303 -14.65 3.86 10.17
C ALA A 303 -16.16 4.18 10.12
N SER A 304 -16.87 4.01 11.22
CA SER A 304 -18.32 4.26 11.34
C SER A 304 -18.69 5.74 11.33
N ASP A 305 -17.75 6.62 11.66
CA ASP A 305 -17.94 8.07 11.65
C ASP A 305 -17.18 8.76 10.51
N TYR A 306 -17.51 10.03 10.31
CA TYR A 306 -16.94 10.86 9.25
C TYR A 306 -15.41 11.00 9.34
N VAL A 307 -14.89 11.22 10.55
CA VAL A 307 -13.46 11.48 10.79
C VAL A 307 -12.65 10.21 10.58
N ALA A 308 -13.13 9.09 11.13
CA ALA A 308 -12.46 7.81 11.03
C ALA A 308 -12.40 7.33 9.58
N MET A 309 -13.47 7.48 8.79
CA MET A 309 -13.49 7.10 7.37
C MET A 309 -12.51 7.93 6.53
N THR A 310 -12.41 9.24 6.81
CA THR A 310 -11.39 10.11 6.17
C THR A 310 -9.97 9.66 6.56
N THR A 311 -9.77 9.29 7.82
CA THR A 311 -8.48 8.78 8.31
C THR A 311 -8.10 7.49 7.61
N VAL A 312 -9.00 6.51 7.47
CA VAL A 312 -8.76 5.25 6.74
C VAL A 312 -8.38 5.51 5.28
N SER A 313 -9.06 6.43 4.59
CA SER A 313 -8.69 6.80 3.21
C SER A 313 -7.26 7.34 3.11
N LYS A 314 -6.88 8.22 4.04
CA LYS A 314 -5.53 8.77 4.13
C LYS A 314 -4.49 7.69 4.44
N GLU A 315 -4.78 6.80 5.38
CA GLU A 315 -3.90 5.69 5.76
C GLU A 315 -3.70 4.71 4.58
N LEU A 316 -4.77 4.35 3.85
CA LEU A 316 -4.67 3.53 2.64
C LEU A 316 -3.82 4.22 1.55
N LYS A 317 -3.98 5.53 1.35
CA LYS A 317 -3.13 6.27 0.42
C LYS A 317 -1.66 6.29 0.86
N GLN A 318 -1.39 6.47 2.13
CA GLN A 318 -0.03 6.41 2.69
C GLN A 318 0.58 5.02 2.55
N ALA A 319 -0.20 3.96 2.84
CA ALA A 319 0.22 2.57 2.63
C ALA A 319 0.56 2.30 1.16
N ALA A 320 -0.30 2.73 0.22
CA ALA A 320 -0.05 2.62 -1.21
C ALA A 320 1.29 3.26 -1.60
N MET A 321 1.53 4.50 -1.20
CA MET A 321 2.76 5.22 -1.53
C MET A 321 4.01 4.62 -0.88
N ARG A 322 3.92 4.28 0.43
CA ARG A 322 5.04 3.76 1.21
C ARG A 322 5.52 2.40 0.70
N HIS A 323 4.58 1.52 0.40
CA HIS A 323 4.86 0.15 -0.02
C HIS A 323 4.84 -0.03 -1.54
N LYS A 324 4.59 1.05 -2.30
CA LYS A 324 4.49 1.04 -3.77
C LYS A 324 3.50 -0.02 -4.29
N ILE A 325 2.40 -0.20 -3.59
CA ILE A 325 1.31 -1.07 -3.99
C ILE A 325 0.15 -0.25 -4.56
N PRO A 326 -0.48 -0.69 -5.66
CA PRO A 326 -1.73 -0.09 -6.13
C PRO A 326 -2.89 -0.59 -5.26
N ILE A 327 -3.80 0.32 -4.89
CA ILE A 327 -4.99 -0.02 -4.09
C ILE A 327 -6.23 0.49 -4.81
N VAL A 328 -7.23 -0.38 -4.99
CA VAL A 328 -8.56 -0.05 -5.47
C VAL A 328 -9.56 -0.30 -4.34
N ALA A 329 -10.25 0.73 -3.87
CA ALA A 329 -11.20 0.59 -2.77
C ALA A 329 -12.62 0.98 -3.19
N ALA A 330 -13.61 0.18 -2.77
CA ALA A 330 -15.02 0.55 -2.89
C ALA A 330 -15.38 1.63 -1.87
N ALA A 331 -16.19 2.59 -2.30
CA ALA A 331 -16.77 3.64 -1.46
C ALA A 331 -18.27 3.76 -1.72
N GLN A 332 -19.02 4.25 -0.74
CA GLN A 332 -20.46 4.44 -0.88
C GLN A 332 -20.77 5.89 -1.27
N ILE A 333 -21.73 6.07 -2.17
CA ILE A 333 -22.30 7.36 -2.53
C ILE A 333 -23.50 7.65 -1.60
N ASN A 334 -23.61 8.88 -1.10
CA ASN A 334 -24.73 9.33 -0.28
C ASN A 334 -26.03 9.41 -1.08
N ARG A 335 -27.17 9.66 -0.38
CA ARG A 335 -28.49 9.68 -1.02
C ARG A 335 -28.65 10.79 -2.07
N GLU A 336 -28.01 11.93 -1.87
CA GLU A 336 -28.07 13.06 -2.82
C GLU A 336 -27.31 12.72 -4.10
N GLY A 337 -26.12 12.17 -3.99
CA GLY A 337 -25.34 11.71 -5.14
C GLY A 337 -26.03 10.61 -5.93
N GLY A 338 -26.84 9.77 -5.26
CA GLY A 338 -27.61 8.73 -5.93
C GLY A 338 -28.75 9.23 -6.80
N ARG A 339 -29.18 10.48 -6.64
CA ARG A 339 -30.17 11.15 -7.51
C ARG A 339 -29.51 11.92 -8.67
N SER A 340 -28.21 12.08 -8.63
CA SER A 340 -27.46 12.76 -9.69
C SER A 340 -27.10 11.77 -10.80
N ALA A 341 -27.36 12.15 -12.04
CA ALA A 341 -26.90 11.39 -13.22
C ALA A 341 -25.36 11.30 -13.29
N THR A 342 -24.67 12.15 -12.55
CA THR A 342 -23.19 12.19 -12.45
C THR A 342 -22.77 12.62 -11.06
N PRO A 343 -22.71 11.68 -10.09
CA PRO A 343 -22.23 12.02 -8.76
C PRO A 343 -20.76 12.50 -8.82
N GLY A 344 -20.49 13.66 -8.23
CA GLY A 344 -19.12 14.16 -8.02
C GLY A 344 -18.51 13.59 -6.74
N ALA A 345 -17.24 13.92 -6.49
CA ALA A 345 -16.52 13.52 -5.28
C ALA A 345 -17.22 13.97 -3.97
N GLN A 346 -17.94 15.10 -4.02
CA GLN A 346 -18.73 15.63 -2.90
C GLN A 346 -19.91 14.74 -2.51
N HIS A 347 -20.32 13.82 -3.37
CA HIS A 347 -21.43 12.90 -3.14
C HIS A 347 -20.99 11.54 -2.57
N LEU A 348 -19.70 11.36 -2.30
CA LEU A 348 -19.26 10.23 -1.47
C LEU A 348 -19.94 10.31 -0.11
N SER A 349 -20.22 9.19 0.52
CA SER A 349 -20.86 9.14 1.85
C SER A 349 -20.15 10.02 2.86
N ASN A 350 -18.87 10.25 2.61
CA ASN A 350 -18.04 11.26 3.22
C ASN A 350 -17.25 11.97 2.09
N GLY A 351 -17.58 13.23 1.80
CA GLY A 351 -16.98 14.00 0.70
C GLY A 351 -15.45 14.12 0.77
N ASP A 352 -14.86 14.02 1.98
CA ASP A 352 -13.42 14.13 2.18
C ASP A 352 -12.64 12.85 1.83
N ILE A 353 -13.28 11.67 1.80
CA ILE A 353 -12.63 10.42 1.35
C ILE A 353 -12.01 10.59 -0.04
N GLY A 354 -12.66 11.35 -0.91
CA GLY A 354 -12.19 11.60 -2.26
C GLY A 354 -10.91 12.44 -2.35
N ARG A 355 -10.48 13.12 -1.27
CA ARG A 355 -9.31 14.04 -1.30
C ARG A 355 -8.01 13.28 -1.53
N ASP A 356 -7.86 12.12 -0.93
CA ASP A 356 -6.61 11.34 -0.96
C ASP A 356 -6.50 10.45 -2.21
N ALA A 357 -7.62 10.08 -2.82
CA ALA A 357 -7.64 9.26 -4.02
C ALA A 357 -6.99 9.95 -5.22
N ASP A 358 -6.28 9.19 -6.04
CA ASP A 358 -5.72 9.64 -7.32
C ASP A 358 -6.78 9.64 -8.42
N VAL A 359 -7.65 8.63 -8.42
CA VAL A 359 -8.77 8.49 -9.35
C VAL A 359 -10.04 8.13 -8.58
N ILE A 360 -11.17 8.71 -8.98
CA ILE A 360 -12.50 8.35 -8.50
C ILE A 360 -13.36 7.96 -9.69
N LEU A 361 -13.81 6.73 -9.68
CA LEU A 361 -14.80 6.19 -10.60
C LEU A 361 -16.15 6.16 -9.88
N THR A 362 -17.19 6.68 -10.50
CA THR A 362 -18.54 6.57 -9.98
C THR A 362 -19.39 5.70 -10.90
N MET A 363 -20.23 4.86 -10.32
CA MET A 363 -21.16 4.01 -11.02
C MET A 363 -22.58 4.23 -10.49
N THR A 364 -23.49 4.56 -11.38
CA THR A 364 -24.91 4.79 -11.07
C THR A 364 -25.80 3.91 -11.93
N GLU A 365 -26.96 3.55 -11.42
CA GLU A 365 -27.97 2.81 -12.15
C GLU A 365 -28.72 3.74 -13.11
N LEU A 366 -28.81 3.37 -14.37
CA LEU A 366 -29.64 4.02 -15.38
C LEU A 366 -30.95 3.24 -15.58
N SER A 367 -30.87 1.91 -15.61
CA SER A 367 -31.98 0.97 -15.62
C SER A 367 -31.57 -0.33 -14.91
N ALA A 368 -32.46 -1.29 -14.82
CA ALA A 368 -32.20 -2.59 -14.19
C ALA A 368 -30.89 -3.23 -14.68
N ARG A 369 -30.62 -3.12 -15.98
CA ARG A 369 -29.43 -3.72 -16.62
C ARG A 369 -28.33 -2.73 -16.98
N VAL A 370 -28.58 -1.42 -17.05
CA VAL A 370 -27.60 -0.43 -17.54
C VAL A 370 -27.03 0.39 -16.37
N ARG A 371 -25.71 0.58 -16.43
CA ARG A 371 -24.98 1.47 -15.50
C ARG A 371 -24.32 2.60 -16.27
N VAL A 372 -24.36 3.79 -15.69
CA VAL A 372 -23.55 4.94 -16.11
C VAL A 372 -22.30 4.97 -15.25
N ASN A 373 -21.17 4.91 -15.87
CA ASN A 373 -19.88 5.06 -15.22
C ASN A 373 -19.31 6.44 -15.52
N SER A 374 -18.60 7.04 -14.57
CA SER A 374 -17.98 8.33 -14.76
C SER A 374 -16.64 8.40 -14.02
N MET A 375 -15.64 9.01 -14.66
CA MET A 375 -14.38 9.36 -14.00
C MET A 375 -14.52 10.79 -13.45
N THR A 376 -14.87 10.90 -12.16
CA THR A 376 -15.17 12.18 -11.53
C THR A 376 -13.93 12.89 -10.99
N LYS A 377 -12.84 12.14 -10.76
CA LYS A 377 -11.53 12.66 -10.40
C LYS A 377 -10.44 11.87 -11.12
N ASN A 378 -9.45 12.58 -11.64
CA ASN A 378 -8.22 12.00 -12.16
C ASN A 378 -7.06 12.98 -11.97
N ARG A 379 -6.12 12.66 -11.08
CA ARG A 379 -4.92 13.49 -10.85
C ARG A 379 -3.91 13.42 -11.98
N HIS A 380 -4.03 12.43 -12.86
CA HIS A 380 -3.02 12.13 -13.87
C HIS A 380 -3.50 12.36 -15.31
N GLY A 381 -4.69 12.94 -15.49
CA GLY A 381 -5.25 13.18 -16.83
C GLY A 381 -6.64 13.84 -16.82
N LYS A 382 -7.37 13.67 -17.91
CA LYS A 382 -8.73 14.23 -18.04
C LYS A 382 -9.69 13.60 -17.04
N GLN A 383 -10.62 14.39 -16.54
CA GLN A 383 -11.77 13.99 -15.73
C GLN A 383 -13.09 14.32 -16.43
N GLY A 384 -14.22 13.88 -15.87
CA GLY A 384 -15.55 14.14 -16.42
C GLY A 384 -15.98 13.18 -17.55
N PHE A 385 -15.23 12.10 -17.73
CA PHE A 385 -15.51 11.11 -18.76
C PHE A 385 -16.63 10.17 -18.34
N LYS A 386 -17.53 9.83 -19.27
CA LYS A 386 -18.68 8.95 -19.03
C LYS A 386 -18.73 7.85 -20.07
N TRP A 387 -19.15 6.65 -19.63
CA TRP A 387 -19.41 5.51 -20.48
C TRP A 387 -20.54 4.66 -19.89
N PHE A 388 -21.12 3.81 -20.73
CA PHE A 388 -22.23 2.96 -20.33
C PHE A 388 -21.78 1.50 -20.31
N THR A 389 -22.29 0.76 -19.31
CA THR A 389 -22.11 -0.69 -19.25
C THR A 389 -23.42 -1.39 -19.02
N MET A 390 -23.57 -2.56 -19.61
CA MET A 390 -24.64 -3.49 -19.33
C MET A 390 -24.15 -4.50 -18.29
N PHE A 391 -24.90 -4.67 -17.21
CA PHE A 391 -24.64 -5.68 -16.20
C PHE A 391 -25.32 -6.99 -16.59
N ASP A 392 -24.57 -8.07 -16.61
CA ASP A 392 -25.07 -9.44 -16.77
C ASP A 392 -25.10 -10.13 -15.40
N PRO A 393 -26.26 -10.32 -14.79
CA PRO A 393 -26.35 -10.95 -13.47
C PRO A 393 -25.99 -12.44 -13.48
N ALA A 394 -26.03 -13.12 -14.63
CA ALA A 394 -25.68 -14.54 -14.74
C ALA A 394 -24.17 -14.76 -14.55
N THR A 395 -23.36 -13.88 -15.15
CA THR A 395 -21.89 -13.93 -15.09
C THR A 395 -21.31 -12.98 -14.04
N GLY A 396 -22.09 -12.00 -13.56
CA GLY A 396 -21.63 -10.95 -12.67
C GLY A 396 -20.74 -9.90 -13.38
N GLN A 397 -20.77 -9.84 -14.71
CA GLN A 397 -19.90 -8.98 -15.50
C GLN A 397 -20.58 -7.72 -16.00
N PHE A 398 -19.78 -6.70 -16.26
CA PHE A 398 -20.16 -5.49 -16.94
C PHE A 398 -19.54 -5.46 -18.33
N HIS A 399 -20.34 -5.25 -19.35
CA HIS A 399 -19.93 -5.13 -20.75
C HIS A 399 -20.14 -3.70 -21.21
N ASP A 400 -19.13 -3.11 -21.83
CA ASP A 400 -19.24 -1.77 -22.40
C ASP A 400 -20.27 -1.76 -23.53
N ILE A 401 -21.11 -0.74 -23.57
CA ILE A 401 -22.14 -0.54 -24.61
C ILE A 401 -22.14 0.90 -25.10
N ASP A 402 -22.60 1.08 -26.33
CA ASP A 402 -22.77 2.41 -26.93
C ASP A 402 -23.94 3.17 -26.27
N PRO A 403 -23.92 4.51 -26.28
CA PRO A 403 -25.01 5.32 -25.73
C PRO A 403 -26.37 5.02 -26.37
N SER A 404 -26.42 4.72 -27.68
CA SER A 404 -27.66 4.34 -28.37
C SER A 404 -28.24 3.03 -27.85
N ARG A 405 -27.37 2.01 -27.66
CA ARG A 405 -27.76 0.72 -27.07
C ARG A 405 -28.19 0.88 -25.62
N ALA A 406 -27.55 1.75 -24.84
CA ALA A 406 -27.96 2.05 -23.48
C ALA A 406 -29.37 2.62 -23.40
N SER A 407 -29.73 3.55 -24.32
CA SER A 407 -31.06 4.12 -24.40
C SER A 407 -32.11 3.07 -24.76
N SER A 408 -31.84 2.24 -25.78
CA SER A 408 -32.79 1.17 -26.20
C SER A 408 -33.03 0.13 -25.11
N ILE A 409 -31.99 -0.25 -24.34
CA ILE A 409 -32.12 -1.20 -23.23
C ILE A 409 -32.94 -0.55 -22.09
N ARG A 410 -32.68 0.73 -21.79
CA ARG A 410 -33.44 1.45 -20.77
C ARG A 410 -34.96 1.49 -21.10
N GLU A 411 -35.29 1.86 -22.33
CA GLU A 411 -36.68 1.88 -22.80
C GLU A 411 -37.35 0.50 -22.66
N ALA A 412 -36.66 -0.57 -23.07
CA ALA A 412 -37.17 -1.93 -22.91
C ALA A 412 -37.33 -2.36 -21.43
N ASP A 413 -36.43 -1.92 -20.54
CA ASP A 413 -36.53 -2.17 -19.09
C ASP A 413 -37.72 -1.42 -18.48
N GLU A 414 -38.00 -0.19 -18.90
CA GLU A 414 -39.13 0.63 -18.47
C GLU A 414 -40.47 0.00 -18.93
N ASP A 415 -40.52 -0.49 -20.17
CA ASP A 415 -41.71 -1.17 -20.72
C ASP A 415 -42.01 -2.49 -19.99
N LEU A 416 -40.98 -3.28 -19.67
CA LEU A 416 -41.11 -4.50 -18.88
C LEU A 416 -41.59 -4.20 -17.44
N ALA A 417 -41.08 -3.15 -16.82
CA ALA A 417 -41.51 -2.74 -15.48
C ALA A 417 -42.97 -2.30 -15.48
N ASN A 418 -43.43 -1.54 -16.49
CA ASN A 418 -44.80 -1.09 -16.62
C ASN A 418 -45.77 -2.25 -16.91
N SER A 419 -45.36 -3.24 -17.71
CA SER A 419 -46.17 -4.42 -18.01
C SER A 419 -46.30 -5.38 -16.83
N ALA A 420 -45.37 -5.39 -15.89
CA ALA A 420 -45.41 -6.21 -14.68
C ALA A 420 -46.33 -5.63 -13.58
N ILE A 421 -46.72 -4.36 -13.69
CA ILE A 421 -47.61 -3.65 -12.75
C ILE A 421 -49.07 -3.65 -13.25
N SER A 422 -49.30 -3.92 -14.53
CA SER A 422 -50.62 -4.07 -15.15
C SER A 422 -51.17 -5.50 -15.05
#